data_bdb56e62d36762ea70aaf958325a45f9
#
_entry.id   bdb56e62d36762ea70aaf958325a45f9
#
_cell.length_a   1.000
_cell.length_b   1.000
_cell.length_c   1.000
_cell.angle_alpha   90.00
_cell.angle_beta   90.00
_cell.angle_gamma   90.00
#
_symmetry.space_group_name_H-M   'P 1'
#
loop_
_entity.id
_entity.type
_entity.pdbx_description
1 polymer ?
#
loop_
_entity_poly.entity_id
_entity_poly.type
_entity_poly.pdbx_seq_one_letter_code
_entity_poly.pdbx_strand_id
1 'polypeptide(L)'
;MTAQEALKTYFGYDSFRPGQDTVVSALLSGRDALAIMPTGAGKSLCYQIPALLLPGLTLVISPLISLMQDQVKGLSAAGIPAAYINSALTENQIAKALQLAAQGSYKIIYVAPERLESPTFQSFAASAEISMLTVDEAHCISQWGQDFRPSYLRILDFIDSLPRRPIVSAFTATATREVKDDLSLIH
;
A
#
# COMPACT_ATOMS: atom_id res chain seq x y z
N MET A 1 -2.43 -8.27 -19.81
CA MET A 1 -1.54 -9.05 -18.92
C MET A 1 -2.39 -9.59 -17.78
N THR A 2 -2.34 -10.88 -17.51
CA THR A 2 -3.02 -11.52 -16.38
C THR A 2 -2.15 -11.40 -15.11
N ALA A 3 -2.75 -11.67 -13.95
CA ALA A 3 -2.01 -11.69 -12.69
C ALA A 3 -0.88 -12.72 -12.69
N GLN A 4 -1.12 -13.89 -13.29
CA GLN A 4 -0.12 -14.95 -13.44
C GLN A 4 1.06 -14.53 -14.35
N GLU A 5 0.75 -13.86 -15.45
CA GLU A 5 1.77 -13.31 -16.34
C GLU A 5 2.61 -12.25 -15.68
N ALA A 6 1.98 -11.35 -14.89
CA ALA A 6 2.68 -10.32 -14.12
C ALA A 6 3.59 -10.95 -13.05
N LEU A 7 3.11 -11.97 -12.34
CA LEU A 7 3.89 -12.70 -11.35
C LEU A 7 5.17 -13.30 -11.97
N LYS A 8 5.03 -13.93 -13.14
CA LYS A 8 6.17 -14.53 -13.83
C LYS A 8 7.12 -13.48 -14.40
N THR A 9 6.58 -12.46 -15.06
CA THR A 9 7.37 -11.44 -15.77
C THR A 9 8.20 -10.59 -14.82
N TYR A 10 7.60 -10.11 -13.74
CA TYR A 10 8.24 -9.15 -12.83
C TYR A 10 8.92 -9.78 -11.62
N PHE A 11 8.44 -10.93 -11.18
CA PHE A 11 8.92 -11.56 -9.93
C PHE A 11 9.53 -12.93 -10.13
N GLY A 12 9.41 -13.52 -11.32
CA GLY A 12 10.05 -14.80 -11.67
C GLY A 12 9.39 -16.04 -11.08
N TYR A 13 8.18 -15.91 -10.52
CA TYR A 13 7.46 -17.06 -9.96
C TYR A 13 6.45 -17.64 -10.96
N ASP A 14 6.39 -18.95 -11.03
CA ASP A 14 5.46 -19.64 -11.94
C ASP A 14 4.04 -19.74 -11.38
N SER A 15 3.86 -19.69 -10.07
CA SER A 15 2.55 -19.80 -9.43
C SER A 15 2.48 -19.02 -8.13
N PHE A 16 1.27 -18.60 -7.77
CA PHE A 16 0.98 -18.01 -6.46
C PHE A 16 1.10 -19.06 -5.35
N ARG A 17 1.53 -18.62 -4.18
CA ARG A 17 1.44 -19.42 -2.97
C ARG A 17 -0.03 -19.49 -2.50
N PRO A 18 -0.42 -20.52 -1.72
CA PRO A 18 -1.78 -20.62 -1.17
C PRO A 18 -2.22 -19.32 -0.48
N GLY A 19 -3.39 -18.82 -0.84
CA GLY A 19 -3.98 -17.60 -0.29
C GLY A 19 -3.60 -16.31 -1.03
N GLN A 20 -2.48 -16.24 -1.74
CA GLN A 20 -2.11 -15.06 -2.50
C GLN A 20 -3.08 -14.79 -3.66
N ASP A 21 -3.43 -15.81 -4.42
CA ASP A 21 -4.35 -15.73 -5.55
C ASP A 21 -5.73 -15.23 -5.14
N THR A 22 -6.22 -15.65 -4.00
CA THR A 22 -7.52 -15.22 -3.46
C THR A 22 -7.52 -13.71 -3.20
N VAL A 23 -6.48 -13.19 -2.55
CA VAL A 23 -6.34 -11.75 -2.28
C VAL A 23 -6.19 -10.95 -3.57
N VAL A 24 -5.31 -11.39 -4.46
CA VAL A 24 -5.08 -10.73 -5.75
C VAL A 24 -6.38 -10.66 -6.57
N SER A 25 -7.12 -11.75 -6.65
CA SER A 25 -8.38 -11.81 -7.39
C SER A 25 -9.45 -10.89 -6.79
N ALA A 26 -9.54 -10.82 -5.47
CA ALA A 26 -10.46 -9.91 -4.78
C ALA A 26 -10.17 -8.45 -5.14
N LEU A 27 -8.91 -8.04 -5.04
CA LEU A 27 -8.49 -6.67 -5.33
C LEU A 27 -8.70 -6.31 -6.82
N LEU A 28 -8.37 -7.21 -7.74
CA LEU A 28 -8.57 -7.00 -9.17
C LEU A 28 -10.05 -6.95 -9.56
N SER A 29 -10.93 -7.56 -8.77
CA SER A 29 -12.38 -7.46 -8.98
C SER A 29 -13.01 -6.21 -8.33
N GLY A 30 -12.19 -5.31 -7.76
CA GLY A 30 -12.65 -4.07 -7.14
C GLY A 30 -13.15 -4.23 -5.70
N ARG A 31 -12.86 -5.35 -5.05
CA ARG A 31 -13.26 -5.60 -3.66
C ARG A 31 -12.12 -5.30 -2.70
N ASP A 32 -12.47 -4.72 -1.56
CA ASP A 32 -11.55 -4.57 -0.44
C ASP A 32 -11.13 -5.94 0.10
N ALA A 33 -9.94 -6.00 0.70
CA ALA A 33 -9.43 -7.22 1.28
C ALA A 33 -8.68 -6.97 2.60
N LEU A 34 -8.93 -7.82 3.59
CA LEU A 34 -8.12 -7.92 4.80
C LEU A 34 -7.42 -9.28 4.77
N ALA A 35 -6.10 -9.27 4.71
CA ALA A 35 -5.30 -10.47 4.66
C ALA A 35 -4.46 -10.62 5.93
N ILE A 36 -4.69 -11.71 6.65
CA ILE A 36 -3.90 -12.11 7.81
C ILE A 36 -2.96 -13.20 7.33
N MET A 37 -1.70 -12.85 7.15
CA MET A 37 -0.69 -13.73 6.56
C MET A 37 0.57 -13.71 7.42
N PRO A 38 1.17 -14.87 7.73
CA PRO A 38 2.39 -14.93 8.51
C PRO A 38 3.55 -14.24 7.79
N THR A 39 4.55 -13.80 8.55
CA THR A 39 5.79 -13.27 8.01
C THR A 39 6.43 -14.28 7.04
N GLY A 40 6.87 -13.82 5.89
CA GLY A 40 7.43 -14.69 4.85
C GLY A 40 6.41 -15.37 3.93
N ALA A 41 5.13 -15.16 4.12
CA ALA A 41 4.09 -15.70 3.24
C ALA A 41 3.93 -14.94 1.90
N GLY A 42 4.74 -13.91 1.65
CA GLY A 42 4.69 -13.14 0.41
C GLY A 42 3.56 -12.12 0.37
N LYS A 43 3.29 -11.43 1.48
CA LYS A 43 2.27 -10.36 1.57
C LYS A 43 2.43 -9.28 0.51
N SER A 44 3.67 -8.87 0.24
CA SER A 44 3.97 -7.79 -0.70
C SER A 44 3.44 -8.07 -2.09
N LEU A 45 3.57 -9.29 -2.59
CA LEU A 45 3.07 -9.68 -3.91
C LEU A 45 1.56 -9.51 -4.03
N CYS A 46 0.83 -9.71 -2.93
CA CYS A 46 -0.63 -9.62 -2.91
C CYS A 46 -1.16 -8.23 -3.26
N TYR A 47 -0.38 -7.17 -2.99
CA TYR A 47 -0.74 -5.81 -3.42
C TYR A 47 0.10 -5.30 -4.59
N GLN A 48 1.33 -5.76 -4.75
CA GLN A 48 2.20 -5.33 -5.85
C GLN A 48 1.67 -5.80 -7.21
N ILE A 49 1.16 -7.02 -7.30
CA ILE A 49 0.56 -7.53 -8.53
C ILE A 49 -0.69 -6.73 -8.94
N PRO A 50 -1.70 -6.53 -8.06
CA PRO A 50 -2.82 -5.66 -8.40
C PRO A 50 -2.40 -4.23 -8.75
N ALA A 51 -1.42 -3.67 -8.05
CA ALA A 51 -0.92 -2.33 -8.35
C ALA A 51 -0.40 -2.18 -9.78
N LEU A 52 0.22 -3.23 -10.32
CA LEU A 52 0.70 -3.24 -11.71
C LEU A 52 -0.44 -3.28 -12.73
N LEU A 53 -1.54 -3.95 -12.40
CA LEU A 53 -2.63 -4.25 -13.33
C LEU A 53 -3.78 -3.25 -13.25
N LEU A 54 -3.95 -2.59 -12.11
CA LEU A 54 -4.93 -1.53 -11.94
C LEU A 54 -4.46 -0.23 -12.61
N PRO A 55 -5.39 0.60 -13.11
CA PRO A 55 -5.02 1.93 -13.61
C PRO A 55 -4.53 2.83 -12.49
N GLY A 56 -3.83 3.91 -12.83
CA GLY A 56 -3.41 4.91 -11.85
C GLY A 56 -2.36 4.44 -10.86
N LEU A 57 -2.45 4.95 -9.66
CA LEU A 57 -1.45 4.83 -8.60
C LEU A 57 -1.96 3.97 -7.44
N THR A 58 -1.08 3.18 -6.86
CA THR A 58 -1.29 2.53 -5.57
C THR A 58 -0.45 3.20 -4.49
N LEU A 59 -1.10 3.60 -3.39
CA LEU A 59 -0.43 4.07 -2.18
C LEU A 59 -0.30 2.91 -1.20
N VAL A 60 0.89 2.75 -0.63
CA VAL A 60 1.15 1.75 0.42
C VAL A 60 1.55 2.48 1.70
N ILE A 61 0.71 2.43 2.71
CA ILE A 61 1.00 3.01 4.02
C ILE A 61 1.78 1.98 4.83
N SER A 62 3.00 2.33 5.24
CA SER A 62 3.88 1.46 6.01
C SER A 62 4.54 2.25 7.15
N PRO A 63 4.74 1.65 8.34
CA PRO A 63 5.36 2.33 9.47
C PRO A 63 6.89 2.26 9.46
N LEU A 64 7.48 1.44 8.61
CA LEU A 64 8.91 1.10 8.64
C LEU A 64 9.66 1.73 7.48
N ILE A 65 10.43 2.78 7.76
CA ILE A 65 11.19 3.54 6.75
C ILE A 65 12.21 2.67 5.99
N SER A 66 12.95 1.83 6.71
CA SER A 66 13.94 0.94 6.08
C SER A 66 13.29 -0.05 5.12
N LEU A 67 12.14 -0.60 5.51
CA LEU A 67 11.38 -1.53 4.67
C LEU A 67 10.88 -0.86 3.39
N MET A 68 10.44 0.39 3.46
CA MET A 68 10.02 1.14 2.27
C MET A 68 11.14 1.25 1.24
N GLN A 69 12.34 1.60 1.69
CA GLN A 69 13.50 1.74 0.82
C GLN A 69 13.86 0.42 0.15
N ASP A 70 13.86 -0.66 0.90
CA ASP A 70 14.13 -2.01 0.38
C ASP A 70 13.08 -2.45 -0.64
N GLN A 71 11.80 -2.19 -0.36
CA GLN A 71 10.71 -2.50 -1.28
C GLN A 71 10.83 -1.72 -2.59
N VAL A 72 11.08 -0.42 -2.52
CA VAL A 72 11.26 0.43 -3.71
C VAL A 72 12.47 -0.01 -4.52
N LYS A 73 13.58 -0.34 -3.86
CA LYS A 73 14.78 -0.84 -4.52
C LYS A 73 14.51 -2.14 -5.27
N GLY A 74 13.80 -3.08 -4.63
CA GLY A 74 13.42 -4.35 -5.24
C GLY A 74 12.48 -4.17 -6.44
N LEU A 75 11.48 -3.31 -6.32
CA LEU A 75 10.55 -3.00 -7.41
C LEU A 75 11.27 -2.34 -8.59
N SER A 76 12.14 -1.37 -8.32
CA SER A 76 12.92 -0.70 -9.36
C SER A 76 13.84 -1.68 -10.10
N ALA A 77 14.46 -2.61 -9.39
CA ALA A 77 15.28 -3.67 -9.98
C ALA A 77 14.46 -4.62 -10.87
N ALA A 78 13.18 -4.81 -10.56
CA ALA A 78 12.24 -5.59 -11.38
C ALA A 78 11.64 -4.79 -12.55
N GLY A 79 12.02 -3.52 -12.71
CA GLY A 79 11.49 -2.64 -13.76
C GLY A 79 10.14 -2.01 -13.44
N ILE A 80 9.74 -1.98 -12.17
CA ILE A 80 8.49 -1.40 -11.70
C ILE A 80 8.78 -0.01 -11.10
N PRO A 81 8.24 1.07 -11.69
CA PRO A 81 8.46 2.42 -11.16
C PRO A 81 7.79 2.59 -9.78
N ALA A 82 8.61 2.84 -8.77
CA ALA A 82 8.14 3.04 -7.40
C ALA A 82 8.92 4.14 -6.69
N ALA A 83 8.32 4.76 -5.70
CA ALA A 83 8.94 5.76 -4.85
C ALA A 83 8.50 5.59 -3.40
N TYR A 84 9.18 6.28 -2.48
CA TYR A 84 8.77 6.37 -1.09
C TYR A 84 8.77 7.82 -0.62
N ILE A 85 7.89 8.14 0.32
CA ILE A 85 7.76 9.45 0.94
C ILE A 85 7.74 9.26 2.46
N ASN A 86 8.83 9.62 3.10
CA ASN A 86 9.02 9.50 4.55
C ASN A 86 9.99 10.56 5.09
N SER A 87 10.27 10.53 6.37
CA SER A 87 11.14 11.50 7.05
C SER A 87 12.62 11.44 6.66
N ALA A 88 13.04 10.42 5.90
CA ALA A 88 14.41 10.34 5.37
C ALA A 88 14.63 11.28 4.19
N LEU A 89 13.56 11.81 3.58
CA LEU A 89 13.61 12.72 2.46
C LEU A 89 13.53 14.19 2.94
N THR A 90 14.24 15.08 2.22
CA THR A 90 14.04 16.52 2.35
C THR A 90 12.72 16.96 1.71
N GLU A 91 12.22 18.13 2.08
CA GLU A 91 10.99 18.69 1.47
C GLU A 91 11.13 18.86 -0.06
N ASN A 92 12.32 19.23 -0.56
CA ASN A 92 12.57 19.32 -2.00
C ASN A 92 12.51 17.96 -2.69
N GLN A 93 13.03 16.92 -2.06
CA GLN A 93 12.95 15.55 -2.57
C GLN A 93 11.50 15.06 -2.60
N ILE A 94 10.72 15.36 -1.57
CA ILE A 94 9.29 15.03 -1.50
C ILE A 94 8.54 15.77 -2.62
N ALA A 95 8.75 17.07 -2.77
CA ALA A 95 8.11 17.85 -3.82
C ALA A 95 8.43 17.31 -5.22
N LYS A 96 9.67 16.90 -5.46
CA LYS A 96 10.08 16.29 -6.73
C LYS A 96 9.41 14.95 -6.96
N ALA A 97 9.32 14.09 -5.93
CA ALA A 97 8.65 12.80 -6.02
C ALA A 97 7.15 12.96 -6.32
N LEU A 98 6.48 13.90 -5.66
CA LEU A 98 5.07 14.19 -5.91
C LEU A 98 4.83 14.77 -7.31
N GLN A 99 5.73 15.61 -7.81
CA GLN A 99 5.66 16.12 -9.18
C GLN A 99 5.74 14.98 -10.21
N LEU A 100 6.69 14.07 -10.04
CA LEU A 100 6.83 12.89 -10.90
C LEU A 100 5.63 11.96 -10.81
N ALA A 101 5.10 11.78 -9.60
CA ALA A 101 3.89 10.99 -9.37
C ALA A 101 2.67 11.59 -10.08
N ALA A 102 2.50 12.91 -10.06
CA ALA A 102 1.43 13.60 -10.77
C ALA A 102 1.54 13.44 -12.29
N GLN A 103 2.74 13.22 -12.81
CA GLN A 103 3.00 12.93 -14.22
C GLN A 103 2.82 11.45 -14.61
N GLY A 104 2.42 10.61 -13.65
CA GLY A 104 2.24 9.16 -13.90
C GLY A 104 3.55 8.36 -13.91
N SER A 105 4.63 8.88 -13.36
CA SER A 105 5.94 8.23 -13.38
C SER A 105 6.05 7.01 -12.46
N TYR A 106 5.12 6.83 -11.53
CA TYR A 106 5.16 5.73 -10.55
C TYR A 106 3.88 4.91 -10.58
N LYS A 107 4.02 3.61 -10.35
CA LYS A 107 2.90 2.68 -10.12
C LYS A 107 2.58 2.51 -8.64
N ILE A 108 3.60 2.56 -7.79
CA ILE A 108 3.48 2.34 -6.35
C ILE A 108 4.25 3.43 -5.62
N ILE A 109 3.63 4.04 -4.62
CA ILE A 109 4.29 4.95 -3.69
C ILE A 109 4.08 4.45 -2.26
N TYR A 110 5.19 4.20 -1.57
CA TYR A 110 5.20 3.92 -0.14
C TYR A 110 5.20 5.22 0.64
N VAL A 111 4.32 5.34 1.61
CA VAL A 111 4.11 6.58 2.37
C VAL A 111 4.15 6.28 3.86
N ALA A 112 4.90 7.08 4.61
CA ALA A 112 4.81 7.04 6.07
C ALA A 112 3.45 7.61 6.51
N PRO A 113 2.79 7.02 7.52
CA PRO A 113 1.45 7.44 7.93
C PRO A 113 1.37 8.91 8.35
N GLU A 114 2.43 9.48 8.90
CA GLU A 114 2.50 10.89 9.29
C GLU A 114 2.40 11.85 8.10
N ARG A 115 2.77 11.41 6.90
CA ARG A 115 2.71 12.23 5.68
C ARG A 115 1.29 12.42 5.15
N LEU A 116 0.34 11.60 5.58
CA LEU A 116 -1.06 11.73 5.19
C LEU A 116 -1.68 13.05 5.69
N GLU A 117 -1.13 13.65 6.74
CA GLU A 117 -1.58 14.94 7.29
C GLU A 117 -0.88 16.15 6.62
N SER A 118 0.14 15.93 5.81
CA SER A 118 0.85 16.99 5.12
C SER A 118 -0.04 17.67 4.10
N PRO A 119 -0.21 19.02 4.14
CA PRO A 119 -1.01 19.74 3.15
C PRO A 119 -0.53 19.51 1.71
N THR A 120 0.78 19.42 1.50
CA THR A 120 1.38 19.15 0.19
C THR A 120 0.98 17.77 -0.32
N PHE A 121 1.01 16.75 0.54
CA PHE A 121 0.59 15.41 0.17
C PHE A 121 -0.91 15.32 -0.08
N GLN A 122 -1.72 15.95 0.76
CA GLN A 122 -3.17 15.99 0.60
C GLN A 122 -3.58 16.69 -0.72
N SER A 123 -2.92 17.77 -1.06
CA SER A 123 -3.14 18.47 -2.33
C SER A 123 -2.81 17.59 -3.53
N PHE A 124 -1.70 16.86 -3.48
CA PHE A 124 -1.35 15.87 -4.49
C PHE A 124 -2.42 14.77 -4.61
N ALA A 125 -2.82 14.18 -3.48
CA ALA A 125 -3.78 13.08 -3.44
C ALA A 125 -5.17 13.49 -3.96
N ALA A 126 -5.57 14.75 -3.77
CA ALA A 126 -6.85 15.27 -4.25
C ALA A 126 -6.98 15.28 -5.79
N SER A 127 -5.86 15.36 -6.51
CA SER A 127 -5.83 15.39 -7.97
C SER A 127 -5.29 14.12 -8.63
N ALA A 128 -4.68 13.23 -7.85
CA ALA A 128 -4.10 11.99 -8.36
C ALA A 128 -5.17 10.90 -8.56
N GLU A 129 -4.98 10.06 -9.57
CA GLU A 129 -5.78 8.85 -9.74
C GLU A 129 -5.23 7.75 -8.84
N ILE A 130 -5.83 7.59 -7.66
CA ILE A 130 -5.46 6.57 -6.68
C ILE A 130 -6.46 5.41 -6.79
N SER A 131 -6.03 4.31 -7.40
CA SER A 131 -6.87 3.13 -7.62
C SER A 131 -6.94 2.23 -6.40
N MET A 132 -5.86 2.14 -5.64
CA MET A 132 -5.77 1.28 -4.47
C MET A 132 -4.95 1.95 -3.36
N LEU A 133 -5.38 1.73 -2.13
CA LEU A 133 -4.65 2.09 -0.93
C LEU A 133 -4.42 0.83 -0.10
N THR A 134 -3.17 0.54 0.18
CA THR A 134 -2.76 -0.62 0.96
C THR A 134 -2.26 -0.17 2.32
N VAL A 135 -2.76 -0.81 3.37
CA VAL A 135 -2.31 -0.60 4.75
C VAL A 135 -1.45 -1.80 5.15
N ASP A 136 -0.14 -1.61 5.16
CA ASP A 136 0.78 -2.63 5.66
C ASP A 136 0.90 -2.51 7.18
N GLU A 137 1.22 -3.63 7.84
CA GLU A 137 1.23 -3.71 9.30
C GLU A 137 -0.06 -3.14 9.92
N ALA A 138 -1.19 -3.54 9.39
CA ALA A 138 -2.50 -2.98 9.71
C ALA A 138 -2.90 -3.12 11.19
N HIS A 139 -2.27 -4.05 11.93
CA HIS A 139 -2.44 -4.16 13.39
C HIS A 139 -2.06 -2.89 14.15
N CYS A 140 -1.24 -2.01 13.55
CA CYS A 140 -0.87 -0.72 14.14
C CYS A 140 -2.06 0.23 14.35
N ILE A 141 -3.21 -0.03 13.74
CA ILE A 141 -4.44 0.76 13.92
C ILE A 141 -5.10 0.49 15.28
N SER A 142 -4.87 -0.68 15.86
CA SER A 142 -5.54 -1.10 17.09
C SER A 142 -4.82 -0.63 18.34
N GLN A 143 -5.54 0.06 19.21
CA GLN A 143 -5.06 0.47 20.54
C GLN A 143 -4.73 -0.72 21.46
N TRP A 144 -5.30 -1.88 21.15
CA TRP A 144 -5.10 -3.13 21.88
C TRP A 144 -3.95 -3.97 21.33
N GLY A 145 -3.35 -3.54 20.21
CA GLY A 145 -2.18 -4.18 19.63
C GLY A 145 -0.88 -3.72 20.30
N GLN A 146 0.15 -4.59 20.27
CA GLN A 146 1.46 -4.28 20.86
C GLN A 146 2.20 -3.13 20.15
N ASP A 147 1.89 -2.91 18.86
CA ASP A 147 2.56 -1.94 17.99
C ASP A 147 1.63 -0.78 17.60
N PHE A 148 0.71 -0.40 18.49
CA PHE A 148 -0.22 0.69 18.20
C PHE A 148 0.51 1.99 17.81
N ARG A 149 0.06 2.59 16.70
CA ARG A 149 0.58 3.87 16.22
C ARG A 149 -0.57 4.84 15.98
N PRO A 150 -0.63 5.94 16.75
CA PRO A 150 -1.72 6.93 16.63
C PRO A 150 -1.91 7.48 15.22
N SER A 151 -0.84 7.58 14.44
CA SER A 151 -0.88 8.04 13.04
C SER A 151 -1.72 7.13 12.12
N TYR A 152 -1.90 5.86 12.47
CA TYR A 152 -2.75 4.93 11.73
C TYR A 152 -4.25 5.27 11.83
N LEU A 153 -4.67 5.95 12.89
CA LEU A 153 -6.04 6.41 13.01
C LEU A 153 -6.42 7.46 11.95
N ARG A 154 -5.43 8.14 11.39
CA ARG A 154 -5.62 9.14 10.33
C ARG A 154 -5.85 8.54 8.94
N ILE A 155 -5.60 7.26 8.78
CA ILE A 155 -5.77 6.58 7.47
C ILE A 155 -7.23 6.62 7.03
N LEU A 156 -8.17 6.40 7.95
CA LEU A 156 -9.60 6.46 7.64
C LEU A 156 -10.02 7.86 7.17
N ASP A 157 -9.62 8.89 7.92
CA ASP A 157 -9.90 10.28 7.55
C ASP A 157 -9.31 10.62 6.18
N PHE A 158 -8.11 10.13 5.91
CA PHE A 158 -7.47 10.32 4.61
C PHE A 158 -8.26 9.66 3.48
N ILE A 159 -8.68 8.40 3.65
CA ILE A 159 -9.50 7.69 2.65
C ILE A 159 -10.78 8.46 2.37
N ASP A 160 -11.47 8.91 3.41
CA ASP A 160 -12.73 9.66 3.30
C ASP A 160 -12.55 11.03 2.65
N SER A 161 -11.36 11.62 2.71
CA SER A 161 -11.03 12.90 2.09
C SER A 161 -10.79 12.81 0.57
N LEU A 162 -10.57 11.60 0.05
CA LEU A 162 -10.27 11.43 -1.38
C LEU A 162 -11.52 11.63 -2.25
N PRO A 163 -11.39 12.25 -3.45
CA PRO A 163 -12.52 12.46 -4.35
C PRO A 163 -13.20 11.17 -4.81
N ARG A 164 -12.44 10.10 -4.90
CA ARG A 164 -12.92 8.75 -5.21
C ARG A 164 -12.33 7.78 -4.21
N ARG A 165 -13.19 6.97 -3.61
CA ARG A 165 -12.73 5.94 -2.69
C ARG A 165 -11.91 4.89 -3.43
N PRO A 166 -10.64 4.66 -3.07
CA PRO A 166 -9.83 3.61 -3.66
C PRO A 166 -10.27 2.22 -3.17
N ILE A 167 -9.83 1.17 -3.85
CA ILE A 167 -9.86 -0.17 -3.30
C ILE A 167 -8.93 -0.20 -2.10
N VAL A 168 -9.36 -0.73 -0.98
CA VAL A 168 -8.57 -0.78 0.25
C VAL A 168 -8.13 -2.21 0.53
N SER A 169 -6.83 -2.41 0.70
CA SER A 169 -6.26 -3.67 1.17
C SER A 169 -5.50 -3.45 2.48
N ALA A 170 -5.66 -4.36 3.41
CA ALA A 170 -4.99 -4.32 4.69
C ALA A 170 -4.29 -5.65 4.97
N PHE A 171 -3.05 -5.58 5.43
CA PHE A 171 -2.20 -6.75 5.65
C PHE A 171 -1.60 -6.71 7.05
N THR A 172 -1.67 -7.85 7.74
CA THR A 172 -1.01 -8.03 9.02
C THR A 172 -0.57 -9.48 9.20
N ALA A 173 0.52 -9.69 9.93
CA ALA A 173 0.96 -11.04 10.31
C ALA A 173 0.22 -11.56 11.54
N THR A 174 -0.29 -10.66 12.39
CA THR A 174 -0.92 -11.00 13.66
C THR A 174 -2.23 -10.23 13.82
N ALA A 175 -3.28 -10.93 14.27
CA ALA A 175 -4.53 -10.27 14.62
C ALA A 175 -5.23 -11.04 15.75
N THR A 176 -5.28 -10.43 16.93
CA THR A 176 -6.21 -10.85 17.98
C THR A 176 -7.65 -10.55 17.55
N ARG A 177 -8.63 -11.00 18.33
CA ARG A 177 -10.04 -10.73 18.01
C ARG A 177 -10.31 -9.21 18.02
N GLU A 178 -9.78 -8.50 19.01
CA GLU A 178 -9.93 -7.05 19.15
C GLU A 178 -9.30 -6.31 17.95
N VAL A 179 -8.12 -6.73 17.51
CA VAL A 179 -7.46 -6.15 16.31
C VAL A 179 -8.29 -6.41 15.05
N LYS A 180 -8.90 -7.59 14.92
CA LYS A 180 -9.78 -7.90 13.78
C LYS A 180 -11.02 -7.01 13.76
N ASP A 181 -11.61 -6.78 14.93
CA ASP A 181 -12.79 -5.91 15.06
C ASP A 181 -12.44 -4.47 14.68
N ASP A 182 -11.30 -3.94 15.14
CA ASP A 182 -10.81 -2.61 14.76
C ASP A 182 -10.49 -2.52 13.26
N LEU A 183 -9.89 -3.55 12.68
CA LEU A 183 -9.59 -3.59 11.24
C LEU A 183 -10.86 -3.65 10.38
N SER A 184 -11.96 -4.17 10.88
CA SER A 184 -13.22 -4.21 10.17
C SER A 184 -13.78 -2.81 9.89
N LEU A 185 -13.36 -1.79 10.63
CA LEU A 185 -13.76 -0.40 10.44
C LEU A 185 -13.12 0.25 9.21
N ILE A 186 -12.07 -0.35 8.65
CA ILE A 186 -11.40 0.17 7.44
C ILE A 186 -12.24 -0.12 6.18
N HIS A 187 -13.13 -1.06 6.25
CA HIS A 187 -13.99 -1.48 5.14
C HIS A 187 -15.22 -0.61 4.92
#